data_16e01c989928788ddc81be668bdb83fb
#
_entry.id   16e01c989928788ddc81be668bdb83fb
#
_cell.length_a   1.000
_cell.length_b   1.000
_cell.length_c   1.000
_cell.angle_alpha   90.00
_cell.angle_beta   90.00
_cell.angle_gamma   90.00
#
_symmetry.space_group_name_H-M   'P 1'
#
loop_
_entity.id
_entity.type
_entity.pdbx_description
1 polymer ?
#
loop_
_entity_poly.entity_id
_entity_poly.type
_entity_poly.pdbx_seq_one_letter_code
_entity_poly.pdbx_strand_id
1 'polypeptide(L)'
;MLIKKNIFIIFLLFYLLTSCQKESVQVTKIILPIDTTINYVESDSVILNPERGFYTEKEFYSSDNNILTTSAVKAARLSGKSLIFTMYYLNNFLNQPISDVFLNRIKQNMQALRDGGCKGIIRFAYSSNDNLADSSSWDASQNIVQMHIHQLAPILNEYADVIYVLQAGFIGVWGEWYYTDHFNFNPISVSDYAPRKVLLDTLLRILPKNRMIAVRTPKAKVYSFNIPYSDTITLSTAYNGSDLSRIACHNDAFLSDGSDMGTFLNNSDRTFWQSESKYVSMGGETDALSSYSDCDNALTTMQNYHWSYLNADYYLPVINKWYSENCLDTIKNRLGYRLVLIQGKFTRNAVVGQEFDVQITLKNKGFAAPVNPRNVEIVFISKVDTATKYKIQLNDDPRYWFAGGTYKISTKFGLPEDMPLGDYDIYLNFPDPSPLLKNRAEFSIRTANSNTWNSIWGYNKLITIKVTNSSTTTPFSGIFLTKITN
;
A
#
# COMPACT_ATOMS: atom_id res chain seq x y z
N MET A 1 56.70 83.94 6.23
CA MET A 1 58.11 84.12 6.46
C MET A 1 58.88 82.87 6.08
N LEU A 2 59.73 83.04 5.01
CA LEU A 2 60.94 82.23 4.77
C LEU A 2 60.80 80.69 4.59
N ILE A 3 61.34 80.00 3.69
CA ILE A 3 62.29 80.13 2.55
C ILE A 3 62.49 78.72 2.00
N LYS A 4 62.39 78.59 0.69
CA LYS A 4 62.99 77.65 -0.25
C LYS A 4 63.99 76.59 0.24
N LYS A 5 63.95 75.39 -0.38
CA LYS A 5 65.07 74.90 -1.16
C LYS A 5 64.67 73.65 -2.02
N ASN A 6 64.95 73.76 -3.34
CA ASN A 6 64.93 72.69 -4.36
C ASN A 6 66.14 71.75 -4.11
N ILE A 7 65.87 70.44 -4.38
CA ILE A 7 66.92 69.48 -4.74
C ILE A 7 66.35 68.55 -5.81
N PHE A 8 67.03 68.67 -6.98
CA PHE A 8 66.88 67.78 -8.13
C PHE A 8 67.59 66.48 -7.87
N ILE A 9 66.96 65.36 -8.00
CA ILE A 9 67.57 64.01 -8.09
C ILE A 9 67.01 63.31 -9.29
N ILE A 10 67.90 63.08 -10.27
CA ILE A 10 67.69 62.21 -11.43
C ILE A 10 67.64 60.74 -10.96
N PHE A 11 66.58 60.02 -11.29
CA PHE A 11 66.53 58.58 -11.17
C PHE A 11 66.34 57.91 -12.49
N LEU A 12 67.24 56.99 -12.77
CA LEU A 12 67.37 56.12 -13.91
C LEU A 12 66.09 55.25 -14.15
N LEU A 13 65.59 55.28 -15.40
CA LEU A 13 64.55 54.31 -15.83
C LEU A 13 65.18 52.94 -16.01
N PHE A 14 64.78 51.99 -15.20
CA PHE A 14 64.94 50.56 -15.47
C PHE A 14 63.59 50.05 -16.02
N TYR A 15 63.51 49.72 -17.33
CA TYR A 15 62.42 49.02 -17.93
C TYR A 15 62.54 47.53 -17.57
N LEU A 16 61.69 47.05 -16.67
CA LEU A 16 61.41 45.66 -16.49
C LEU A 16 60.19 45.30 -17.34
N LEU A 17 60.43 44.63 -18.46
CA LEU A 17 59.39 43.96 -19.27
C LEU A 17 58.93 42.73 -18.51
N THR A 18 57.84 42.83 -17.73
CA THR A 18 57.09 41.67 -17.27
C THR A 18 56.13 41.23 -18.41
N SER A 19 56.48 40.12 -19.03
CA SER A 19 55.58 39.39 -19.94
C SER A 19 54.35 38.91 -19.18
N CYS A 20 53.21 39.54 -19.38
CA CYS A 20 51.92 39.08 -18.89
C CYS A 20 51.44 37.94 -19.82
N GLN A 21 51.73 36.68 -19.45
CA GLN A 21 51.04 35.56 -20.08
C GLN A 21 49.57 35.61 -19.65
N LYS A 22 48.69 35.94 -20.58
CA LYS A 22 47.25 35.70 -20.45
C LYS A 22 47.05 34.19 -20.40
N GLU A 23 46.84 33.64 -19.21
CA GLU A 23 46.19 32.34 -19.08
C GLU A 23 44.76 32.47 -19.67
N SER A 24 44.57 31.80 -20.80
CA SER A 24 43.23 31.62 -21.35
C SER A 24 42.46 30.69 -20.41
N VAL A 25 41.65 31.22 -19.52
CA VAL A 25 40.65 30.43 -18.80
C VAL A 25 39.72 29.88 -19.87
N GLN A 26 39.91 28.61 -20.20
CA GLN A 26 38.94 27.83 -20.96
C GLN A 26 37.68 27.74 -20.08
N VAL A 27 36.70 28.61 -20.34
CA VAL A 27 35.37 28.49 -19.81
C VAL A 27 34.75 27.26 -20.47
N THR A 28 34.87 26.11 -19.83
CA THR A 28 34.12 24.94 -20.22
C THR A 28 32.64 25.27 -20.06
N LYS A 29 32.01 25.53 -21.20
CA LYS A 29 30.56 25.77 -21.25
C LYS A 29 29.88 24.51 -20.72
N ILE A 30 29.48 24.50 -19.45
CA ILE A 30 28.64 23.47 -18.89
C ILE A 30 27.33 23.51 -19.66
N ILE A 31 27.20 22.67 -20.68
CA ILE A 31 25.92 22.45 -21.33
C ILE A 31 25.10 21.66 -20.32
N LEU A 32 24.24 22.39 -19.58
CA LEU A 32 23.24 21.73 -18.73
C LEU A 32 22.41 20.83 -19.64
N PRO A 33 22.20 19.55 -19.24
CA PRO A 33 21.37 18.65 -20.03
C PRO A 33 19.99 19.28 -20.22
N ILE A 34 19.52 19.36 -21.46
CA ILE A 34 18.19 19.90 -21.77
C ILE A 34 17.19 18.83 -21.35
N ASP A 35 16.36 19.11 -20.35
CA ASP A 35 15.35 18.20 -19.86
C ASP A 35 14.19 18.05 -20.85
N THR A 36 13.73 16.82 -21.02
CA THR A 36 12.47 16.53 -21.72
C THR A 36 11.35 16.43 -20.68
N THR A 37 10.28 17.20 -20.88
CA THR A 37 9.11 17.20 -20.01
C THR A 37 7.95 16.49 -20.70
N ILE A 38 7.32 15.56 -19.98
CA ILE A 38 6.10 14.83 -20.39
C ILE A 38 4.99 15.15 -19.40
N ASN A 39 3.83 15.53 -19.89
CA ASN A 39 2.60 15.63 -19.11
C ASN A 39 1.73 14.40 -19.40
N TYR A 40 1.25 13.74 -18.35
CA TYR A 40 0.48 12.51 -18.47
C TYR A 40 -1.01 12.81 -18.41
N VAL A 41 -1.79 12.13 -19.25
CA VAL A 41 -3.25 12.25 -19.27
C VAL A 41 -3.86 11.30 -18.26
N GLU A 42 -4.64 11.83 -17.32
CA GLU A 42 -5.41 11.03 -16.37
C GLU A 42 -6.50 10.23 -17.10
N SER A 43 -6.82 9.06 -16.56
CA SER A 43 -7.92 8.21 -17.02
C SER A 43 -9.02 8.18 -15.97
N ASP A 44 -10.28 8.33 -16.37
CA ASP A 44 -11.44 8.21 -15.48
C ASP A 44 -11.86 6.75 -15.25
N SER A 45 -11.22 5.79 -15.92
CA SER A 45 -11.52 4.37 -15.77
C SER A 45 -11.27 3.88 -14.35
N VAL A 46 -12.09 2.93 -13.92
CA VAL A 46 -11.83 2.16 -12.69
C VAL A 46 -10.61 1.28 -12.92
N ILE A 47 -9.58 1.47 -12.13
CA ILE A 47 -8.32 0.73 -12.22
C ILE A 47 -8.32 -0.39 -11.21
N LEU A 48 -8.20 -1.62 -11.69
CA LEU A 48 -8.05 -2.81 -10.86
C LEU A 48 -6.60 -2.90 -10.35
N ASN A 49 -6.37 -2.42 -9.16
CA ASN A 49 -5.10 -2.45 -8.46
C ASN A 49 -5.12 -3.42 -7.27
N PRO A 50 -4.00 -4.01 -6.87
CA PRO A 50 -3.94 -4.88 -5.69
C PRO A 50 -4.29 -4.11 -4.40
N GLU A 51 -4.81 -4.83 -3.42
CA GLU A 51 -4.99 -4.35 -2.04
C GLU A 51 -5.93 -3.14 -1.87
N ARG A 52 -6.93 -2.99 -2.74
CA ARG A 52 -7.92 -1.90 -2.69
C ARG A 52 -9.23 -2.23 -3.39
N GLY A 53 -10.25 -1.44 -3.10
CA GLY A 53 -11.51 -1.43 -3.85
C GLY A 53 -12.57 -2.34 -3.26
N PHE A 54 -13.60 -2.60 -4.04
CA PHE A 54 -14.62 -3.55 -3.65
C PHE A 54 -14.08 -4.97 -3.62
N TYR A 55 -14.54 -5.78 -2.65
CA TYR A 55 -14.22 -7.19 -2.54
C TYR A 55 -15.46 -8.08 -2.67
N THR A 56 -15.24 -9.36 -2.87
CA THR A 56 -16.25 -10.42 -2.79
C THR A 56 -15.98 -11.30 -1.58
N GLU A 57 -17.03 -11.88 -1.03
CA GLU A 57 -16.95 -12.73 0.15
C GLU A 57 -17.03 -14.22 -0.20
N LYS A 58 -16.31 -15.04 0.56
CA LYS A 58 -16.32 -16.50 0.50
C LYS A 58 -16.24 -17.09 1.90
N GLU A 59 -17.22 -17.89 2.26
CA GLU A 59 -17.29 -18.60 3.54
C GLU A 59 -16.89 -20.06 3.41
N PHE A 60 -16.15 -20.56 4.39
CA PHE A 60 -15.65 -21.94 4.46
C PHE A 60 -15.91 -22.51 5.84
N TYR A 61 -16.83 -23.43 5.93
CA TYR A 61 -17.16 -24.11 7.18
C TYR A 61 -16.31 -25.36 7.36
N SER A 62 -15.86 -25.63 8.59
CA SER A 62 -15.14 -26.87 8.89
C SER A 62 -16.03 -28.11 8.74
N SER A 63 -17.34 -27.93 8.74
CA SER A 63 -18.36 -28.98 8.54
C SER A 63 -18.63 -29.31 7.06
N ASP A 64 -18.15 -28.51 6.10
CA ASP A 64 -18.30 -28.78 4.66
C ASP A 64 -16.95 -29.12 3.99
N ASN A 65 -16.96 -29.28 2.66
CA ASN A 65 -15.77 -29.54 1.86
C ASN A 65 -15.49 -28.46 0.80
N ASN A 66 -16.09 -27.27 0.96
CA ASN A 66 -15.93 -26.18 0.01
C ASN A 66 -14.48 -25.67 -0.01
N ILE A 67 -13.98 -25.38 -1.20
CA ILE A 67 -12.65 -24.79 -1.42
C ILE A 67 -12.75 -23.56 -2.34
N LEU A 68 -11.85 -22.64 -2.17
CA LEU A 68 -11.62 -21.56 -3.13
C LEU A 68 -10.78 -22.11 -4.29
N THR A 69 -11.32 -22.02 -5.51
CA THR A 69 -10.58 -22.45 -6.70
C THR A 69 -9.86 -21.29 -7.37
N THR A 70 -8.72 -21.55 -8.03
CA THR A 70 -8.02 -20.55 -8.85
C THR A 70 -8.93 -19.92 -9.92
N SER A 71 -9.85 -20.70 -10.49
CA SER A 71 -10.83 -20.20 -11.47
C SER A 71 -11.82 -19.21 -10.85
N ALA A 72 -12.30 -19.47 -9.63
CA ALA A 72 -13.18 -18.55 -8.91
C ALA A 72 -12.46 -17.21 -8.59
N VAL A 73 -11.18 -17.27 -8.18
CA VAL A 73 -10.36 -16.08 -7.96
C VAL A 73 -10.15 -15.28 -9.25
N LYS A 74 -9.84 -15.95 -10.36
CA LYS A 74 -9.75 -15.30 -11.68
C LYS A 74 -11.07 -14.66 -12.10
N ALA A 75 -12.20 -15.31 -11.85
CA ALA A 75 -13.53 -14.75 -12.12
C ALA A 75 -13.81 -13.50 -11.29
N ALA A 76 -13.42 -13.48 -10.01
CA ALA A 76 -13.50 -12.29 -9.17
C ALA A 76 -12.65 -11.13 -9.73
N ARG A 77 -11.43 -11.42 -10.21
CA ARG A 77 -10.61 -10.40 -10.90
C ARG A 77 -11.26 -9.87 -12.17
N LEU A 78 -11.82 -10.72 -12.99
CA LEU A 78 -12.52 -10.32 -14.22
C LEU A 78 -13.74 -9.44 -13.91
N SER A 79 -14.39 -9.64 -12.75
CA SER A 79 -15.47 -8.76 -12.25
C SER A 79 -14.99 -7.49 -11.58
N GLY A 80 -13.67 -7.17 -11.64
CA GLY A 80 -13.10 -5.94 -11.12
C GLY A 80 -12.73 -5.97 -9.63
N LYS A 81 -12.54 -7.15 -9.03
CA LYS A 81 -12.19 -7.30 -7.61
C LYS A 81 -10.77 -7.85 -7.47
N SER A 82 -9.91 -7.20 -6.69
CA SER A 82 -8.54 -7.65 -6.38
C SER A 82 -8.39 -8.22 -4.97
N LEU A 83 -9.46 -8.13 -4.19
CA LEU A 83 -9.55 -8.64 -2.83
C LEU A 83 -10.69 -9.65 -2.73
N ILE A 84 -10.46 -10.70 -1.94
CA ILE A 84 -11.47 -11.67 -1.55
C ILE A 84 -11.46 -11.78 -0.03
N PHE A 85 -12.59 -11.55 0.60
CA PHE A 85 -12.77 -11.85 2.01
C PHE A 85 -12.99 -13.36 2.15
N THR A 86 -12.12 -14.02 2.92
CA THR A 86 -12.23 -15.43 3.22
C THR A 86 -12.53 -15.60 4.69
N MET A 87 -13.76 -15.98 4.97
CA MET A 87 -14.25 -16.29 6.31
C MET A 87 -14.15 -17.77 6.56
N TYR A 88 -13.42 -18.16 7.61
CA TYR A 88 -13.25 -19.58 8.00
C TYR A 88 -13.98 -19.84 9.31
N TYR A 89 -15.04 -20.66 9.26
CA TYR A 89 -15.78 -21.09 10.44
C TYR A 89 -15.21 -22.40 10.99
N LEU A 90 -14.64 -22.32 12.19
CA LEU A 90 -14.04 -23.44 12.95
C LEU A 90 -15.10 -24.18 13.78
N ASN A 91 -16.32 -24.28 13.26
CA ASN A 91 -17.50 -24.74 13.99
C ASN A 91 -17.40 -26.19 14.53
N ASN A 92 -16.57 -27.06 13.92
CA ASN A 92 -16.30 -28.42 14.43
C ASN A 92 -15.18 -28.47 15.47
N PHE A 93 -14.53 -27.34 15.78
CA PHE A 93 -13.30 -27.32 16.59
C PHE A 93 -13.42 -26.51 17.88
N LEU A 94 -14.65 -26.30 18.41
CA LEU A 94 -14.88 -25.49 19.62
C LEU A 94 -14.08 -25.95 20.84
N ASN A 95 -13.73 -27.26 20.91
CA ASN A 95 -13.06 -27.87 22.05
C ASN A 95 -11.94 -28.86 21.67
N GLN A 96 -11.48 -28.84 20.43
CA GLN A 96 -10.46 -29.76 19.92
C GLN A 96 -9.57 -29.06 18.89
N PRO A 97 -8.38 -29.61 18.56
CA PRO A 97 -7.51 -29.05 17.53
C PRO A 97 -8.17 -28.97 16.14
N ILE A 98 -7.77 -28.01 15.33
CA ILE A 98 -8.12 -27.96 13.89
C ILE A 98 -7.53 -29.20 13.23
N SER A 99 -8.34 -29.93 12.45
CA SER A 99 -7.86 -31.10 11.73
C SER A 99 -6.90 -30.73 10.59
N ASP A 100 -5.97 -31.64 10.29
CA ASP A 100 -5.04 -31.47 9.15
C ASP A 100 -5.79 -31.32 7.82
N VAL A 101 -6.95 -31.96 7.68
CA VAL A 101 -7.79 -31.83 6.49
C VAL A 101 -8.25 -30.37 6.31
N PHE A 102 -8.71 -29.72 7.38
CA PHE A 102 -9.15 -28.33 7.30
C PHE A 102 -7.97 -27.35 7.15
N LEU A 103 -6.86 -27.58 7.85
CA LEU A 103 -5.62 -26.81 7.65
C LEU A 103 -5.12 -26.89 6.20
N ASN A 104 -5.17 -28.05 5.57
CA ASN A 104 -4.80 -28.22 4.16
C ASN A 104 -5.78 -27.49 3.21
N ARG A 105 -7.08 -27.45 3.54
CA ARG A 105 -8.06 -26.64 2.76
C ARG A 105 -7.74 -25.15 2.84
N ILE A 106 -7.38 -24.63 4.01
CA ILE A 106 -6.95 -23.24 4.17
C ILE A 106 -5.73 -22.96 3.28
N LYS A 107 -4.71 -23.85 3.27
CA LYS A 107 -3.55 -23.74 2.38
C LYS A 107 -3.95 -23.70 0.91
N GLN A 108 -4.84 -24.58 0.48
CA GLN A 108 -5.35 -24.62 -0.90
C GLN A 108 -6.04 -23.30 -1.29
N ASN A 109 -6.84 -22.72 -0.39
CA ASN A 109 -7.51 -21.44 -0.60
C ASN A 109 -6.51 -20.29 -0.73
N MET A 110 -5.48 -20.26 0.14
CA MET A 110 -4.40 -19.27 0.05
C MET A 110 -3.60 -19.40 -1.26
N GLN A 111 -3.31 -20.64 -1.68
CA GLN A 111 -2.65 -20.89 -2.95
C GLN A 111 -3.52 -20.44 -4.13
N ALA A 112 -4.83 -20.67 -4.06
CA ALA A 112 -5.77 -20.21 -5.10
C ALA A 112 -5.78 -18.66 -5.22
N LEU A 113 -5.71 -17.92 -4.10
CA LEU A 113 -5.56 -16.46 -4.09
C LEU A 113 -4.28 -16.06 -4.84
N ARG A 114 -3.15 -16.70 -4.52
CA ARG A 114 -1.86 -16.45 -5.17
C ARG A 114 -1.93 -16.71 -6.66
N ASP A 115 -2.41 -17.86 -7.08
CA ASP A 115 -2.46 -18.28 -8.48
C ASP A 115 -3.48 -17.49 -9.30
N GLY A 116 -4.59 -17.11 -8.68
CA GLY A 116 -5.67 -16.35 -9.31
C GLY A 116 -5.43 -14.85 -9.38
N GLY A 117 -4.42 -14.33 -8.66
CA GLY A 117 -4.03 -12.92 -8.72
C GLY A 117 -4.83 -11.97 -7.81
N CYS A 118 -5.39 -12.47 -6.71
CA CYS A 118 -6.03 -11.67 -5.66
C CYS A 118 -5.28 -11.81 -4.34
N LYS A 119 -5.55 -10.86 -3.40
CA LYS A 119 -5.15 -11.01 -2.01
C LYS A 119 -6.38 -11.21 -1.12
N GLY A 120 -6.14 -11.79 0.06
CA GLY A 120 -7.19 -12.12 1.03
C GLY A 120 -7.31 -11.08 2.14
N ILE A 121 -8.56 -10.78 2.50
CA ILE A 121 -8.95 -10.30 3.81
C ILE A 121 -9.33 -11.56 4.57
N ILE A 122 -8.63 -11.90 5.64
CA ILE A 122 -8.76 -13.20 6.29
C ILE A 122 -9.41 -13.03 7.65
N ARG A 123 -10.43 -13.86 7.96
CA ARG A 123 -11.05 -13.92 9.29
C ARG A 123 -11.34 -15.36 9.67
N PHE A 124 -11.20 -15.66 10.95
CA PHE A 124 -11.59 -16.93 11.55
C PHE A 124 -12.67 -16.67 12.60
N ALA A 125 -13.68 -17.52 12.67
CA ALA A 125 -14.71 -17.51 13.72
C ALA A 125 -15.16 -18.94 14.01
N TYR A 126 -16.02 -19.11 15.01
CA TYR A 126 -16.57 -20.43 15.37
C TYR A 126 -18.04 -20.58 14.97
N SER A 127 -18.78 -19.48 14.96
CA SER A 127 -20.21 -19.49 14.69
C SER A 127 -20.62 -18.36 13.73
N SER A 128 -21.61 -18.63 12.91
CA SER A 128 -22.40 -17.67 12.13
C SER A 128 -23.83 -17.50 12.70
N ASN A 129 -24.14 -18.12 13.85
CA ASN A 129 -25.44 -18.12 14.45
C ASN A 129 -25.45 -17.28 15.73
N ASP A 130 -26.24 -16.20 15.73
CA ASP A 130 -26.43 -15.26 16.85
C ASP A 130 -27.61 -15.62 17.77
N ASN A 131 -28.13 -16.83 17.66
CA ASN A 131 -29.24 -17.28 18.49
C ASN A 131 -28.83 -17.28 19.97
N LEU A 132 -29.43 -16.37 20.74
CA LEU A 132 -29.21 -16.25 22.18
C LEU A 132 -29.53 -17.53 22.99
N ALA A 133 -30.38 -18.41 22.48
CA ALA A 133 -30.70 -19.69 23.12
C ALA A 133 -29.57 -20.74 22.96
N ASP A 134 -28.57 -20.49 22.12
CA ASP A 134 -27.44 -21.39 21.84
C ASP A 134 -26.10 -20.65 21.95
N SER A 135 -25.91 -19.88 23.01
CA SER A 135 -24.71 -19.07 23.21
C SER A 135 -23.44 -19.89 23.44
N SER A 136 -23.58 -21.13 23.91
CA SER A 136 -22.42 -22.02 24.18
C SER A 136 -21.57 -22.40 22.97
N SER A 137 -22.03 -22.06 21.76
CA SER A 137 -21.33 -22.30 20.48
C SER A 137 -20.78 -21.04 19.84
N TRP A 138 -20.87 -19.86 20.46
CA TRP A 138 -20.48 -18.60 19.84
C TRP A 138 -18.99 -18.45 19.63
N ASP A 139 -18.18 -18.89 20.60
CA ASP A 139 -16.74 -18.95 20.46
C ASP A 139 -16.11 -20.08 21.30
N ALA A 140 -14.84 -20.35 21.12
CA ALA A 140 -14.09 -21.32 21.88
C ALA A 140 -13.39 -20.67 23.09
N SER A 141 -13.04 -21.47 24.09
CA SER A 141 -12.28 -21.00 25.25
C SER A 141 -10.94 -20.39 24.81
N GLN A 142 -10.40 -19.49 25.64
CA GLN A 142 -9.13 -18.80 25.35
C GLN A 142 -7.99 -19.78 25.05
N ASN A 143 -7.89 -20.91 25.74
CA ASN A 143 -6.85 -21.92 25.50
C ASN A 143 -6.99 -22.58 24.12
N ILE A 144 -8.22 -22.89 23.71
CA ILE A 144 -8.50 -23.47 22.40
C ILE A 144 -8.17 -22.45 21.29
N VAL A 145 -8.58 -21.19 21.47
CA VAL A 145 -8.25 -20.10 20.51
C VAL A 145 -6.75 -19.97 20.36
N GLN A 146 -5.97 -19.96 21.45
CA GLN A 146 -4.51 -19.90 21.39
C GLN A 146 -3.91 -21.10 20.65
N MET A 147 -4.39 -22.31 20.90
CA MET A 147 -3.97 -23.53 20.20
C MET A 147 -4.23 -23.40 18.69
N HIS A 148 -5.42 -22.94 18.28
CA HIS A 148 -5.77 -22.76 16.87
C HIS A 148 -4.90 -21.72 16.19
N ILE A 149 -4.63 -20.57 16.82
CA ILE A 149 -3.73 -19.57 16.30
C ILE A 149 -2.33 -20.14 16.05
N HIS A 150 -1.83 -20.97 16.98
CA HIS A 150 -0.54 -21.64 16.79
C HIS A 150 -0.54 -22.66 15.64
N GLN A 151 -1.65 -23.41 15.46
CA GLN A 151 -1.80 -24.34 14.32
C GLN A 151 -1.85 -23.58 12.98
N LEU A 152 -2.46 -22.39 12.94
CA LEU A 152 -2.56 -21.55 11.74
C LEU A 152 -1.27 -20.79 11.43
N ALA A 153 -0.40 -20.55 12.41
CA ALA A 153 0.80 -19.74 12.27
C ALA A 153 1.69 -20.13 11.07
N PRO A 154 2.03 -21.41 10.82
CA PRO A 154 2.82 -21.81 9.66
C PRO A 154 2.16 -21.38 8.33
N ILE A 155 0.84 -21.54 8.22
CA ILE A 155 0.08 -21.20 7.00
C ILE A 155 0.07 -19.69 6.80
N LEU A 156 -0.24 -18.92 7.84
CA LEU A 156 -0.30 -17.45 7.76
C LEU A 156 1.07 -16.84 7.42
N ASN A 157 2.17 -17.47 7.85
CA ASN A 157 3.52 -17.05 7.47
C ASN A 157 3.87 -17.42 6.02
N GLU A 158 3.58 -18.66 5.59
CA GLU A 158 3.86 -19.16 4.23
C GLU A 158 3.12 -18.35 3.16
N TYR A 159 1.88 -17.91 3.47
CA TYR A 159 1.02 -17.18 2.55
C TYR A 159 0.87 -15.69 2.90
N ALA A 160 1.77 -15.14 3.71
CA ALA A 160 1.72 -13.73 4.09
C ALA A 160 1.72 -12.76 2.90
N ASP A 161 2.30 -13.16 1.77
CA ASP A 161 2.34 -12.38 0.54
C ASP A 161 0.96 -12.14 -0.08
N VAL A 162 0.02 -13.05 0.11
CA VAL A 162 -1.37 -12.92 -0.36
C VAL A 162 -2.36 -12.53 0.74
N ILE A 163 -1.91 -12.27 1.95
CA ILE A 163 -2.72 -11.67 3.01
C ILE A 163 -2.61 -10.15 2.89
N TYR A 164 -3.73 -9.48 2.59
CA TYR A 164 -3.81 -8.03 2.65
C TYR A 164 -3.89 -7.56 4.11
N VAL A 165 -4.84 -8.10 4.85
CA VAL A 165 -5.05 -7.85 6.29
C VAL A 165 -5.68 -9.09 6.93
N LEU A 166 -5.28 -9.40 8.17
CA LEU A 166 -5.97 -10.36 9.01
C LEU A 166 -6.93 -9.60 9.93
N GLN A 167 -8.23 -9.86 9.86
CA GLN A 167 -9.16 -9.38 10.87
C GLN A 167 -9.03 -10.25 12.12
N ALA A 168 -9.05 -9.65 13.30
CA ALA A 168 -8.69 -10.31 14.55
C ALA A 168 -9.51 -11.58 14.82
N GLY A 169 -10.82 -11.55 14.51
CA GLY A 169 -11.67 -12.74 14.51
C GLY A 169 -11.72 -13.51 15.83
N PHE A 170 -11.99 -14.79 15.75
CA PHE A 170 -12.03 -15.80 16.81
C PHE A 170 -13.01 -15.55 17.97
N ILE A 171 -13.29 -14.32 18.34
CA ILE A 171 -14.14 -13.96 19.48
C ILE A 171 -15.53 -13.62 18.98
N GLY A 172 -16.52 -14.31 19.52
CA GLY A 172 -17.92 -14.07 19.25
C GLY A 172 -18.41 -14.55 17.89
N VAL A 173 -19.70 -14.37 17.68
CA VAL A 173 -20.35 -14.70 16.40
C VAL A 173 -19.72 -13.88 15.29
N TRP A 174 -19.50 -14.47 14.13
CA TRP A 174 -18.78 -13.90 12.97
C TRP A 174 -17.33 -13.44 13.26
N GLY A 175 -16.84 -13.64 14.51
CA GLY A 175 -15.55 -13.10 14.93
C GLY A 175 -15.55 -11.58 15.13
N GLU A 176 -16.69 -10.97 15.44
CA GLU A 176 -16.86 -9.51 15.56
C GLU A 176 -16.72 -8.96 16.98
N TRP A 177 -16.36 -9.81 17.95
CA TRP A 177 -16.04 -9.43 19.32
C TRP A 177 -17.23 -8.98 20.18
N TYR A 178 -18.46 -9.20 19.75
CA TYR A 178 -19.66 -8.80 20.48
C TYR A 178 -20.38 -9.98 21.16
N TYR A 179 -21.04 -10.87 20.43
CA TYR A 179 -21.72 -12.04 20.96
C TYR A 179 -20.71 -13.12 21.36
N THR A 180 -20.29 -13.13 22.62
CA THR A 180 -19.24 -14.02 23.14
C THR A 180 -19.65 -14.62 24.48
N ASP A 181 -19.33 -15.88 24.71
CA ASP A 181 -19.55 -16.62 25.97
C ASP A 181 -18.25 -16.86 26.77
N HIS A 182 -17.06 -16.65 26.14
CA HIS A 182 -15.76 -16.86 26.78
C HIS A 182 -14.91 -15.60 26.99
N PHE A 183 -15.30 -14.43 26.45
CA PHE A 183 -14.45 -13.23 26.41
C PHE A 183 -15.13 -11.96 26.94
N ASN A 184 -15.89 -12.04 28.01
CA ASN A 184 -16.62 -10.90 28.60
C ASN A 184 -17.59 -10.21 27.62
N PHE A 185 -18.85 -10.58 27.68
CA PHE A 185 -19.91 -9.88 26.92
C PHE A 185 -20.03 -8.44 27.41
N ASN A 186 -20.10 -7.47 26.49
CA ASN A 186 -20.14 -6.02 26.79
C ASN A 186 -18.97 -5.53 27.69
N PRO A 187 -17.71 -5.65 27.27
CA PRO A 187 -16.57 -5.22 28.07
C PRO A 187 -16.55 -3.71 28.24
N ILE A 188 -16.34 -3.22 29.48
CA ILE A 188 -16.38 -1.78 29.83
C ILE A 188 -15.07 -1.26 30.40
N SER A 189 -14.16 -2.12 30.80
CA SER A 189 -12.89 -1.75 31.42
C SER A 189 -11.68 -2.35 30.72
N VAL A 190 -10.50 -1.83 30.97
CA VAL A 190 -9.22 -2.39 30.49
C VAL A 190 -9.05 -3.85 30.93
N SER A 191 -9.47 -4.20 32.16
CA SER A 191 -9.40 -5.57 32.65
C SER A 191 -10.31 -6.53 31.87
N ASP A 192 -11.46 -6.05 31.38
CA ASP A 192 -12.36 -6.87 30.56
C ASP A 192 -11.77 -7.18 29.18
N TYR A 193 -10.88 -6.30 28.69
CA TYR A 193 -10.16 -6.50 27.43
C TYR A 193 -8.88 -7.34 27.56
N ALA A 194 -8.46 -7.73 28.75
CA ALA A 194 -7.24 -8.52 28.94
C ALA A 194 -7.23 -9.86 28.15
N PRO A 195 -8.31 -10.66 28.08
CA PRO A 195 -8.34 -11.85 27.23
C PRO A 195 -8.22 -11.54 25.74
N ARG A 196 -8.82 -10.41 25.29
CA ARG A 196 -8.72 -9.93 23.90
C ARG A 196 -7.30 -9.48 23.56
N LYS A 197 -6.62 -8.83 24.52
CA LYS A 197 -5.21 -8.47 24.38
C LYS A 197 -4.30 -9.68 24.17
N VAL A 198 -4.52 -10.76 24.94
CA VAL A 198 -3.76 -12.01 24.76
C VAL A 198 -3.92 -12.57 23.35
N LEU A 199 -5.12 -12.50 22.78
CA LEU A 199 -5.37 -12.90 21.39
C LEU A 199 -4.59 -12.00 20.43
N LEU A 200 -4.68 -10.67 20.56
CA LEU A 200 -3.97 -9.71 19.69
C LEU A 200 -2.45 -9.90 19.77
N ASP A 201 -1.89 -10.05 20.99
CA ASP A 201 -0.46 -10.28 21.19
C ASP A 201 0.02 -11.56 20.48
N THR A 202 -0.81 -12.62 20.52
CA THR A 202 -0.47 -13.88 19.84
C THR A 202 -0.52 -13.74 18.34
N LEU A 203 -1.56 -13.10 17.77
CA LEU A 203 -1.66 -12.82 16.34
C LEU A 203 -0.51 -11.92 15.86
N LEU A 204 -0.18 -10.86 16.60
CA LEU A 204 0.92 -9.94 16.29
C LEU A 204 2.28 -10.65 16.29
N ARG A 205 2.45 -11.65 17.16
CA ARG A 205 3.68 -12.43 17.26
C ARG A 205 3.85 -13.41 16.11
N ILE A 206 2.76 -14.05 15.65
CA ILE A 206 2.83 -15.04 14.58
C ILE A 206 2.86 -14.45 13.18
N LEU A 207 2.28 -13.27 12.98
CA LEU A 207 2.28 -12.62 11.66
C LEU A 207 3.58 -11.84 11.41
N PRO A 208 4.09 -11.82 10.16
CA PRO A 208 5.21 -10.96 9.78
C PRO A 208 4.95 -9.50 10.13
N LYS A 209 6.01 -8.79 10.54
CA LYS A 209 5.96 -7.38 10.99
C LYS A 209 5.37 -6.39 9.96
N ASN A 210 5.31 -6.79 8.70
CA ASN A 210 4.75 -6.00 7.60
C ASN A 210 3.30 -6.38 7.27
N ARG A 211 2.60 -7.07 8.16
CA ARG A 211 1.16 -7.38 8.02
C ARG A 211 0.40 -6.82 9.22
N MET A 212 -0.82 -6.37 8.94
CA MET A 212 -1.70 -5.73 9.92
C MET A 212 -2.80 -6.67 10.39
N ILE A 213 -3.29 -6.42 11.61
CA ILE A 213 -4.43 -7.09 12.23
C ILE A 213 -5.52 -6.04 12.41
N ALA A 214 -6.69 -6.23 11.80
CA ALA A 214 -7.80 -5.29 11.95
C ALA A 214 -8.72 -5.67 13.10
N VAL A 215 -9.12 -4.67 13.89
CA VAL A 215 -10.10 -4.81 14.98
C VAL A 215 -11.40 -4.10 14.63
N ARG A 216 -12.51 -4.60 15.22
CA ARG A 216 -13.88 -4.21 14.87
C ARG A 216 -14.29 -2.81 15.38
N THR A 217 -13.65 -2.32 16.46
CA THR A 217 -14.00 -1.04 17.09
C THR A 217 -12.73 -0.30 17.57
N PRO A 218 -12.76 1.04 17.66
CA PRO A 218 -11.67 1.83 18.27
C PRO A 218 -11.36 1.37 19.69
N LYS A 219 -12.40 1.12 20.48
CA LYS A 219 -12.32 0.63 21.86
C LYS A 219 -11.51 -0.65 21.97
N ALA A 220 -11.60 -1.55 20.99
CA ALA A 220 -10.82 -2.79 20.97
C ALA A 220 -9.31 -2.53 21.02
N LYS A 221 -8.79 -1.54 20.28
CA LYS A 221 -7.39 -1.15 20.35
C LYS A 221 -7.07 -0.40 21.64
N VAL A 222 -7.83 0.66 21.94
CA VAL A 222 -7.59 1.56 23.07
C VAL A 222 -7.54 0.80 24.40
N TYR A 223 -8.53 -0.06 24.65
CA TYR A 223 -8.62 -0.81 25.92
C TYR A 223 -7.69 -2.03 25.96
N SER A 224 -7.49 -2.74 24.85
CA SER A 224 -6.55 -3.87 24.85
C SER A 224 -5.10 -3.41 25.11
N PHE A 225 -4.70 -2.25 24.59
CA PHE A 225 -3.35 -1.75 24.78
C PHE A 225 -3.22 -0.73 25.92
N ASN A 226 -4.33 -0.41 26.61
CA ASN A 226 -4.41 0.54 27.70
C ASN A 226 -3.74 1.88 27.34
N ILE A 227 -4.13 2.44 26.21
CA ILE A 227 -3.64 3.73 25.68
C ILE A 227 -4.77 4.78 25.75
N PRO A 228 -4.44 6.07 25.92
CA PRO A 228 -5.44 7.12 25.79
C PRO A 228 -5.85 7.32 24.31
N TYR A 229 -7.04 7.84 24.08
CA TYR A 229 -7.52 8.18 22.72
C TYR A 229 -6.67 9.25 22.00
N SER A 230 -5.82 9.96 22.72
CA SER A 230 -4.86 10.91 22.14
C SER A 230 -3.57 10.27 21.63
N ASP A 231 -3.30 9.02 22.01
CA ASP A 231 -2.09 8.30 21.59
C ASP A 231 -2.35 7.56 20.27
N THR A 232 -2.32 8.32 19.18
CA THR A 232 -2.54 7.84 17.84
C THR A 232 -1.24 7.64 17.07
N ILE A 233 -1.28 6.82 16.02
CA ILE A 233 -0.14 6.65 15.10
C ILE A 233 0.20 8.00 14.47
N THR A 234 1.50 8.31 14.43
CA THR A 234 2.08 9.52 13.81
C THR A 234 2.97 9.15 12.63
N LEU A 235 3.47 10.12 11.89
CA LEU A 235 4.46 9.88 10.82
C LEU A 235 5.70 9.14 11.32
N SER A 236 6.13 9.38 12.56
CA SER A 236 7.33 8.76 13.14
C SER A 236 7.08 7.35 13.67
N THR A 237 5.84 6.99 13.98
CA THR A 237 5.47 5.67 14.51
C THR A 237 4.81 4.77 13.47
N ALA A 238 4.32 5.34 12.36
CA ALA A 238 3.72 4.59 11.26
C ALA A 238 4.72 3.60 10.65
N TYR A 239 4.25 2.41 10.35
CA TYR A 239 4.99 1.35 9.64
C TYR A 239 6.31 0.91 10.28
N ASN A 240 6.56 1.25 11.55
CA ASN A 240 7.79 0.91 12.28
C ASN A 240 7.82 -0.56 12.77
N GLY A 241 6.75 -1.33 12.54
CA GLY A 241 6.63 -2.73 12.95
C GLY A 241 6.30 -2.94 14.44
N SER A 242 6.02 -1.86 15.21
CA SER A 242 5.50 -1.98 16.57
C SER A 242 4.09 -2.55 16.56
N ASP A 243 3.65 -3.11 17.67
CA ASP A 243 2.33 -3.71 17.79
C ASP A 243 1.22 -2.69 17.50
N LEU A 244 1.31 -1.49 18.08
CA LEU A 244 0.33 -0.42 17.86
C LEU A 244 0.25 0.03 16.40
N SER A 245 1.39 0.09 15.70
CA SER A 245 1.41 0.48 14.27
C SER A 245 0.84 -0.57 13.32
N ARG A 246 0.56 -1.77 13.83
CA ARG A 246 0.03 -2.91 13.07
C ARG A 246 -1.44 -3.23 13.37
N ILE A 247 -2.06 -2.54 14.34
CA ILE A 247 -3.50 -2.69 14.58
C ILE A 247 -4.26 -1.77 13.65
N ALA A 248 -4.96 -2.38 12.71
CA ALA A 248 -5.80 -1.76 11.70
C ALA A 248 -7.28 -1.78 12.10
N CYS A 249 -8.15 -1.33 11.23
CA CYS A 249 -9.56 -1.07 11.50
C CYS A 249 -10.45 -1.82 10.50
N HIS A 250 -11.57 -2.38 10.98
CA HIS A 250 -12.68 -2.77 10.11
C HIS A 250 -14.03 -2.41 10.75
N ASN A 251 -14.98 -1.97 9.93
CA ASN A 251 -16.31 -1.55 10.35
C ASN A 251 -17.35 -2.31 9.52
N ASP A 252 -17.99 -3.29 10.14
CA ASP A 252 -18.91 -4.20 9.45
C ASP A 252 -20.38 -3.73 9.54
N ALA A 253 -20.61 -2.47 9.93
CA ALA A 253 -21.91 -1.82 9.94
C ALA A 253 -21.83 -0.37 9.40
N PHE A 254 -21.01 -0.16 8.39
CA PHE A 254 -20.72 1.16 7.83
C PHE A 254 -21.99 1.90 7.38
N LEU A 255 -22.22 3.08 7.96
CA LEU A 255 -23.35 3.98 7.68
C LEU A 255 -24.74 3.39 7.99
N SER A 256 -24.81 2.35 8.84
CA SER A 256 -26.09 1.72 9.19
C SER A 256 -26.95 2.60 10.08
N ASP A 257 -26.32 3.34 10.98
CA ASP A 257 -26.97 4.35 11.85
C ASP A 257 -25.93 5.38 12.33
N GLY A 258 -26.32 6.24 13.29
CA GLY A 258 -25.43 7.27 13.85
C GLY A 258 -24.24 6.73 14.63
N SER A 259 -24.20 5.44 14.97
CA SER A 259 -23.11 4.78 15.72
C SER A 259 -22.40 3.70 14.91
N ASP A 260 -22.86 3.43 13.68
CA ASP A 260 -22.51 2.25 12.90
C ASP A 260 -22.67 0.97 13.76
N MET A 261 -23.91 0.80 14.28
CA MET A 261 -24.28 -0.31 15.18
C MET A 261 -23.29 -0.54 16.33
N GLY A 262 -22.91 0.54 17.01
CA GLY A 262 -22.02 0.49 18.18
C GLY A 262 -20.52 0.41 17.84
N THR A 263 -20.12 0.57 16.58
CA THR A 263 -18.71 0.75 16.20
C THR A 263 -18.14 1.99 16.89
N PHE A 264 -18.92 3.08 16.91
CA PHE A 264 -18.55 4.35 17.54
C PHE A 264 -19.51 4.69 18.68
N LEU A 265 -19.04 4.59 19.91
CA LEU A 265 -19.84 4.91 21.09
C LEU A 265 -19.84 6.42 21.43
N ASN A 266 -18.84 7.14 20.95
CA ASN A 266 -18.65 8.57 21.23
C ASN A 266 -17.75 9.24 20.18
N ASN A 267 -17.56 10.56 20.31
CA ASN A 267 -16.72 11.33 19.40
C ASN A 267 -15.23 11.00 19.51
N SER A 268 -14.75 10.53 20.65
CA SER A 268 -13.33 10.13 20.79
C SER A 268 -13.03 8.89 19.95
N ASP A 269 -13.93 7.93 19.86
CA ASP A 269 -13.84 6.78 18.97
C ASP A 269 -13.68 7.23 17.52
N ARG A 270 -14.52 8.17 17.09
CA ARG A 270 -14.48 8.69 15.72
C ARG A 270 -13.18 9.40 15.40
N THR A 271 -12.75 10.32 16.26
CA THR A 271 -11.53 11.10 16.09
C THR A 271 -10.29 10.19 16.10
N PHE A 272 -10.29 9.16 16.96
CA PHE A 272 -9.22 8.19 17.04
C PHE A 272 -9.06 7.44 15.71
N TRP A 273 -10.14 6.86 15.17
CA TRP A 273 -10.04 6.14 13.90
C TRP A 273 -9.79 7.05 12.69
N GLN A 274 -10.27 8.29 12.68
CA GLN A 274 -9.91 9.26 11.64
C GLN A 274 -8.39 9.51 11.59
N SER A 275 -7.74 9.55 12.76
CA SER A 275 -6.28 9.71 12.84
C SER A 275 -5.53 8.43 12.49
N GLU A 276 -5.96 7.28 13.02
CA GLU A 276 -5.33 5.98 12.84
C GLU A 276 -5.38 5.47 11.40
N SER A 277 -6.57 5.53 10.79
CA SER A 277 -6.85 4.98 9.45
C SER A 277 -6.03 5.63 8.33
N LYS A 278 -5.41 6.78 8.59
CA LYS A 278 -4.44 7.38 7.68
C LYS A 278 -3.22 6.50 7.46
N TYR A 279 -2.86 5.66 8.43
CA TYR A 279 -1.64 4.88 8.46
C TYR A 279 -1.88 3.37 8.46
N VAL A 280 -3.11 2.94 8.70
CA VAL A 280 -3.48 1.52 8.74
C VAL A 280 -4.63 1.22 7.79
N SER A 281 -4.80 -0.05 7.47
CA SER A 281 -5.94 -0.50 6.65
C SER A 281 -7.27 -0.17 7.32
N MET A 282 -8.20 0.40 6.56
CA MET A 282 -9.58 0.63 6.96
C MET A 282 -10.53 0.08 5.89
N GLY A 283 -11.53 -0.68 6.30
CA GLY A 283 -12.56 -1.22 5.42
C GLY A 283 -13.64 -1.93 6.21
N GLY A 284 -14.45 -2.74 5.53
CA GLY A 284 -15.55 -3.45 6.15
C GLY A 284 -16.74 -3.61 5.21
N GLU A 285 -17.96 -3.50 5.74
CA GLU A 285 -19.18 -3.69 4.98
C GLU A 285 -20.32 -2.78 5.46
N THR A 286 -21.33 -2.60 4.59
CA THR A 286 -22.59 -1.95 4.92
C THR A 286 -23.55 -3.00 5.47
N ASP A 287 -24.46 -2.62 6.38
CA ASP A 287 -25.39 -3.57 7.02
C ASP A 287 -26.84 -3.13 6.93
N ALA A 288 -27.13 -1.83 6.98
CA ALA A 288 -28.49 -1.31 6.90
C ALA A 288 -28.59 -0.07 6.02
N LEU A 289 -29.74 0.11 5.38
CA LEU A 289 -30.09 1.34 4.66
C LEU A 289 -30.57 2.40 5.64
N SER A 290 -29.93 3.56 5.62
CA SER A 290 -30.26 4.69 6.50
C SER A 290 -30.08 6.04 5.80
N SER A 291 -30.40 7.13 6.48
CA SER A 291 -30.06 8.48 6.03
C SER A 291 -28.55 8.75 6.06
N TYR A 292 -27.76 7.97 6.81
CA TYR A 292 -26.31 8.08 6.83
C TYR A 292 -25.67 7.50 5.57
N SER A 293 -26.35 6.62 4.84
CA SER A 293 -25.85 5.98 3.61
C SER A 293 -26.03 6.81 2.33
N ASP A 294 -26.46 8.08 2.41
CA ASP A 294 -26.54 9.00 1.26
C ASP A 294 -25.14 9.26 0.67
N CYS A 295 -25.06 9.47 -0.64
CA CYS A 295 -23.80 9.65 -1.37
C CYS A 295 -22.86 10.68 -0.77
N ASP A 296 -23.35 11.88 -0.44
CA ASP A 296 -22.50 12.96 0.09
C ASP A 296 -21.86 12.58 1.43
N ASN A 297 -22.66 11.98 2.32
CA ASN A 297 -22.14 11.50 3.60
C ASN A 297 -21.19 10.29 3.43
N ALA A 298 -21.52 9.35 2.54
CA ALA A 298 -20.69 8.20 2.25
C ALA A 298 -19.30 8.62 1.72
N LEU A 299 -19.26 9.51 0.73
CA LEU A 299 -18.01 10.02 0.16
C LEU A 299 -17.18 10.79 1.19
N THR A 300 -17.82 11.63 2.00
CA THR A 300 -17.18 12.41 3.06
C THR A 300 -16.61 11.49 4.14
N THR A 301 -17.40 10.52 4.58
CA THR A 301 -16.99 9.57 5.62
C THR A 301 -15.87 8.67 5.14
N MET A 302 -15.96 8.13 3.91
CA MET A 302 -14.86 7.34 3.32
C MET A 302 -13.55 8.14 3.20
N GLN A 303 -13.66 9.44 2.86
CA GLN A 303 -12.49 10.33 2.80
C GLN A 303 -11.87 10.55 4.18
N ASN A 304 -12.68 10.81 5.20
CA ASN A 304 -12.24 11.13 6.56
C ASN A 304 -11.63 9.92 7.28
N TYR A 305 -12.11 8.71 6.97
CA TYR A 305 -11.62 7.45 7.55
C TYR A 305 -10.72 6.66 6.60
N HIS A 306 -10.25 7.25 5.50
CA HIS A 306 -9.27 6.65 4.59
C HIS A 306 -9.63 5.23 4.14
N TRP A 307 -10.86 5.02 3.67
CA TRP A 307 -11.37 3.71 3.30
C TRP A 307 -10.58 3.08 2.18
N SER A 308 -10.12 1.84 2.39
CA SER A 308 -9.31 1.07 1.46
C SER A 308 -10.11 0.00 0.72
N TYR A 309 -11.07 -0.65 1.38
CA TYR A 309 -11.84 -1.76 0.81
C TYR A 309 -13.25 -1.83 1.41
N LEU A 310 -14.22 -2.35 0.62
CA LEU A 310 -15.62 -2.47 1.03
C LEU A 310 -16.25 -3.71 0.41
N ASN A 311 -17.14 -4.40 1.16
CA ASN A 311 -17.90 -5.53 0.67
C ASN A 311 -18.87 -5.11 -0.44
N ALA A 312 -18.87 -5.83 -1.58
CA ALA A 312 -19.78 -5.59 -2.69
C ALA A 312 -20.95 -6.58 -2.73
N ASP A 313 -20.91 -7.62 -1.93
CA ASP A 313 -21.87 -8.74 -1.98
C ASP A 313 -22.87 -8.68 -0.80
N TYR A 314 -22.47 -8.07 0.31
CA TYR A 314 -23.32 -7.91 1.50
C TYR A 314 -24.03 -6.55 1.50
N TYR A 315 -25.29 -6.57 1.93
CA TYR A 315 -26.27 -5.50 1.99
C TYR A 315 -26.36 -4.63 0.72
N LEU A 316 -26.73 -5.27 -0.37
CA LEU A 316 -26.91 -4.65 -1.70
C LEU A 316 -27.82 -3.41 -1.74
N PRO A 317 -28.82 -3.20 -0.86
CA PRO A 317 -29.62 -1.97 -0.88
C PRO A 317 -28.81 -0.68 -0.78
N VAL A 318 -27.72 -0.64 0.01
CA VAL A 318 -26.83 0.54 0.08
C VAL A 318 -26.02 0.69 -1.21
N ILE A 319 -25.48 -0.38 -1.76
CA ILE A 319 -24.75 -0.36 -3.05
C ILE A 319 -25.66 0.13 -4.18
N ASN A 320 -26.92 -0.35 -4.21
CA ASN A 320 -27.92 0.07 -5.20
C ASN A 320 -28.32 1.53 -5.02
N LYS A 321 -28.40 2.03 -3.78
CA LYS A 321 -28.64 3.45 -3.49
C LYS A 321 -27.51 4.30 -4.08
N TRP A 322 -26.25 3.97 -3.85
CA TRP A 322 -25.10 4.70 -4.42
C TRP A 322 -25.07 4.66 -5.95
N TYR A 323 -25.56 3.56 -6.55
CA TYR A 323 -25.72 3.49 -7.99
C TYR A 323 -26.81 4.47 -8.47
N SER A 324 -27.98 4.48 -7.82
CA SER A 324 -29.11 5.37 -8.19
C SER A 324 -28.81 6.86 -7.95
N GLU A 325 -27.99 7.18 -6.95
CA GLU A 325 -27.50 8.53 -6.64
C GLU A 325 -26.26 8.95 -7.45
N ASN A 326 -25.75 8.10 -8.35
CA ASN A 326 -24.61 8.34 -9.25
C ASN A 326 -23.25 8.54 -8.57
N CYS A 327 -23.02 8.02 -7.35
CA CYS A 327 -21.71 8.08 -6.70
C CYS A 327 -20.94 6.76 -6.67
N LEU A 328 -21.56 5.64 -7.06
CA LEU A 328 -20.92 4.33 -6.99
C LEU A 328 -19.61 4.25 -7.78
N ASP A 329 -19.53 4.86 -8.96
CA ASP A 329 -18.30 4.86 -9.75
C ASP A 329 -17.22 5.76 -9.14
N THR A 330 -17.61 6.85 -8.48
CA THR A 330 -16.68 7.66 -7.67
C THR A 330 -16.12 6.83 -6.52
N ILE A 331 -16.96 6.07 -5.81
CA ILE A 331 -16.53 5.18 -4.73
C ILE A 331 -15.58 4.11 -5.27
N LYS A 332 -15.91 3.40 -6.36
CA LYS A 332 -15.04 2.40 -7.02
C LYS A 332 -13.67 2.98 -7.36
N ASN A 333 -13.66 4.19 -7.92
CA ASN A 333 -12.43 4.86 -8.30
C ASN A 333 -11.57 5.25 -7.11
N ARG A 334 -12.17 5.66 -6.00
CA ARG A 334 -11.46 6.26 -4.86
C ARG A 334 -11.21 5.31 -3.68
N LEU A 335 -11.93 4.20 -3.54
CA LEU A 335 -11.62 3.20 -2.50
C LEU A 335 -10.14 2.80 -2.56
N GLY A 336 -9.43 2.95 -1.44
CA GLY A 336 -7.99 2.79 -1.36
C GLY A 336 -7.22 3.91 -2.05
N TYR A 337 -6.08 3.60 -2.61
CA TYR A 337 -5.22 4.53 -3.34
C TYR A 337 -5.59 4.63 -4.82
N ARG A 338 -5.38 5.81 -5.41
CA ARG A 338 -5.46 6.06 -6.85
C ARG A 338 -4.32 6.98 -7.27
N LEU A 339 -3.21 6.38 -7.67
CA LEU A 339 -2.01 7.12 -8.07
C LEU A 339 -2.14 7.61 -9.51
N VAL A 340 -1.96 8.90 -9.72
CA VAL A 340 -2.04 9.57 -11.03
C VAL A 340 -0.70 10.24 -11.30
N LEU A 341 -0.02 9.87 -12.38
CA LEU A 341 1.13 10.61 -12.90
C LEU A 341 0.68 11.96 -13.46
N ILE A 342 1.31 13.03 -13.02
CA ILE A 342 1.05 14.39 -13.49
C ILE A 342 2.08 14.78 -14.53
N GLN A 343 3.37 14.71 -14.18
CA GLN A 343 4.46 15.16 -15.01
C GLN A 343 5.72 14.32 -14.77
N GLY A 344 6.49 14.08 -15.83
CA GLY A 344 7.84 13.55 -15.78
C GLY A 344 8.82 14.50 -16.44
N LYS A 345 10.01 14.67 -15.83
CA LYS A 345 11.16 15.37 -16.43
C LYS A 345 12.33 14.40 -16.48
N PHE A 346 13.02 14.37 -17.60
CA PHE A 346 14.06 13.39 -17.88
C PHE A 346 15.23 14.06 -18.58
N THR A 347 16.46 13.62 -18.29
CA THR A 347 17.62 14.00 -19.08
C THR A 347 17.37 13.68 -20.55
N ARG A 348 17.47 14.67 -21.43
CA ARG A 348 17.17 14.51 -22.86
C ARG A 348 18.15 13.60 -23.58
N ASN A 349 19.44 13.74 -23.29
CA ASN A 349 20.51 12.98 -23.94
C ASN A 349 20.99 11.89 -22.99
N ALA A 350 20.49 10.68 -23.17
CA ALA A 350 20.93 9.51 -22.42
C ALA A 350 22.25 8.99 -22.97
N VAL A 351 23.31 9.09 -22.19
CA VAL A 351 24.68 8.73 -22.61
C VAL A 351 25.24 7.67 -21.66
N VAL A 352 25.78 6.56 -22.19
CA VAL A 352 26.42 5.52 -21.37
C VAL A 352 27.58 6.10 -20.56
N GLY A 353 27.79 5.63 -19.34
CA GLY A 353 28.78 6.14 -18.40
C GLY A 353 28.41 7.48 -17.74
N GLN A 354 27.29 8.10 -18.10
CA GLN A 354 26.87 9.44 -17.64
C GLN A 354 25.65 9.38 -16.72
N GLU A 355 25.43 10.50 -15.99
CA GLU A 355 24.26 10.73 -15.16
C GLU A 355 22.99 10.85 -15.99
N PHE A 356 21.94 10.22 -15.51
CA PHE A 356 20.58 10.36 -16.00
C PHE A 356 19.68 10.82 -14.84
N ASP A 357 19.01 11.96 -15.00
CA ASP A 357 18.10 12.55 -14.01
C ASP A 357 16.65 12.18 -14.36
N VAL A 358 15.89 11.76 -13.36
CA VAL A 358 14.46 11.45 -13.44
C VAL A 358 13.73 12.19 -12.32
N GLN A 359 12.74 12.99 -12.70
CA GLN A 359 11.84 13.64 -11.77
C GLN A 359 10.40 13.34 -12.18
N ILE A 360 9.62 12.75 -11.28
CA ILE A 360 8.23 12.37 -11.52
C ILE A 360 7.36 13.06 -10.47
N THR A 361 6.32 13.75 -10.92
CA THR A 361 5.27 14.27 -10.05
C THR A 361 4.04 13.38 -10.19
N LEU A 362 3.52 12.88 -9.07
CA LEU A 362 2.30 12.09 -9.00
C LEU A 362 1.38 12.60 -7.89
N LYS A 363 0.09 12.29 -7.98
CA LYS A 363 -0.94 12.62 -6.99
C LYS A 363 -1.69 11.36 -6.60
N ASN A 364 -2.03 11.22 -5.31
CA ASN A 364 -2.97 10.20 -4.85
C ASN A 364 -4.37 10.80 -4.76
N LYS A 365 -5.28 10.36 -5.63
CA LYS A 365 -6.70 10.77 -5.69
C LYS A 365 -7.65 9.80 -5.01
N GLY A 366 -7.15 8.72 -4.41
CA GLY A 366 -7.93 7.77 -3.63
C GLY A 366 -8.35 8.31 -2.27
N PHE A 367 -9.04 7.47 -1.48
CA PHE A 367 -9.38 7.77 -0.09
C PHE A 367 -8.24 7.43 0.87
N ALA A 368 -7.34 6.49 0.52
CA ALA A 368 -6.26 6.01 1.37
C ALA A 368 -4.91 5.99 0.62
N ALA A 369 -3.83 5.72 1.34
CA ALA A 369 -2.54 5.31 0.78
C ALA A 369 -2.46 3.78 0.69
N PRO A 370 -1.51 3.18 -0.05
CA PRO A 370 -1.10 1.80 0.18
C PRO A 370 -0.68 1.62 1.64
N VAL A 371 -1.03 0.49 2.27
CA VAL A 371 -0.65 0.24 3.68
C VAL A 371 0.40 -0.85 3.82
N ASN A 372 0.49 -1.76 2.85
CA ASN A 372 1.55 -2.77 2.81
C ASN A 372 2.76 -2.26 1.99
N PRO A 373 3.98 -2.72 2.29
CA PRO A 373 5.19 -2.28 1.60
C PRO A 373 5.10 -2.47 0.08
N ARG A 374 5.63 -1.50 -0.68
CA ARG A 374 5.78 -1.54 -2.13
C ARG A 374 7.13 -0.97 -2.52
N ASN A 375 7.85 -1.69 -3.36
CA ASN A 375 9.06 -1.14 -3.97
C ASN A 375 8.69 -0.10 -5.02
N VAL A 376 9.58 0.87 -5.23
CA VAL A 376 9.50 1.84 -6.32
C VAL A 376 10.73 1.64 -7.19
N GLU A 377 10.54 1.35 -8.47
CA GLU A 377 11.64 1.06 -9.38
C GLU A 377 11.51 1.89 -10.67
N ILE A 378 12.64 2.36 -11.19
CA ILE A 378 12.75 2.82 -12.58
C ILE A 378 13.34 1.68 -13.40
N VAL A 379 12.67 1.31 -14.48
CA VAL A 379 13.04 0.19 -15.35
C VAL A 379 13.25 0.69 -16.77
N PHE A 380 14.37 0.32 -17.38
CA PHE A 380 14.69 0.56 -18.79
C PHE A 380 14.57 -0.76 -19.55
N ILE A 381 13.84 -0.75 -20.66
CA ILE A 381 13.67 -1.93 -21.52
C ILE A 381 14.07 -1.56 -22.93
N SER A 382 15.03 -2.30 -23.49
CA SER A 382 15.44 -2.10 -24.87
C SER A 382 14.29 -2.40 -25.84
N LYS A 383 14.08 -1.52 -26.84
CA LYS A 383 13.05 -1.74 -27.86
C LYS A 383 13.46 -2.75 -28.93
N VAL A 384 14.75 -3.00 -29.07
CA VAL A 384 15.26 -4.01 -30.01
C VAL A 384 15.22 -5.41 -29.40
N ASP A 385 15.58 -5.51 -28.12
CA ASP A 385 15.59 -6.77 -27.39
C ASP A 385 14.97 -6.58 -26.00
N THR A 386 13.71 -6.95 -25.84
CA THR A 386 12.95 -6.78 -24.59
C THR A 386 13.43 -7.67 -23.44
N ALA A 387 14.34 -8.61 -23.67
CA ALA A 387 15.04 -9.37 -22.63
C ALA A 387 16.14 -8.50 -21.97
N THR A 388 16.67 -7.52 -22.70
CA THR A 388 17.65 -6.58 -22.18
C THR A 388 16.96 -5.50 -21.35
N LYS A 389 17.09 -5.65 -20.03
CA LYS A 389 16.44 -4.77 -19.03
C LYS A 389 17.47 -4.31 -18.00
N TYR A 390 17.28 -3.07 -17.55
CA TYR A 390 18.05 -2.48 -16.45
C TYR A 390 17.09 -1.84 -15.46
N LYS A 391 17.44 -1.80 -14.18
CA LYS A 391 16.62 -1.15 -13.15
C LYS A 391 17.44 -0.47 -12.07
N ILE A 392 16.79 0.44 -11.37
CA ILE A 392 17.21 0.94 -10.08
C ILE A 392 16.00 0.93 -9.14
N GLN A 393 16.22 0.47 -7.91
CA GLN A 393 15.23 0.59 -6.84
C GLN A 393 15.44 1.92 -6.13
N LEU A 394 14.35 2.63 -5.85
CA LEU A 394 14.32 3.90 -5.16
C LEU A 394 13.98 3.72 -3.68
N ASN A 395 14.30 4.73 -2.87
CA ASN A 395 13.98 4.73 -1.44
C ASN A 395 12.60 5.31 -1.12
N ASP A 396 11.83 5.67 -2.14
CA ASP A 396 10.47 6.16 -1.97
C ASP A 396 9.56 5.06 -1.41
N ASP A 397 8.68 5.43 -0.48
CA ASP A 397 7.72 4.51 0.13
C ASP A 397 6.29 4.98 -0.15
N PRO A 398 5.54 4.28 -1.01
CA PRO A 398 4.17 4.64 -1.36
C PRO A 398 3.20 4.69 -0.18
N ARG A 399 3.51 4.08 0.96
CA ARG A 399 2.69 4.13 2.17
C ARG A 399 2.57 5.54 2.73
N TYR A 400 3.52 6.42 2.43
CA TYR A 400 3.48 7.83 2.80
C TYR A 400 2.85 8.74 1.72
N TRP A 401 2.32 8.17 0.65
CA TRP A 401 1.61 8.94 -0.37
C TRP A 401 0.12 9.04 -0.04
N PHE A 402 -0.19 9.83 0.99
CA PHE A 402 -1.53 9.96 1.54
C PHE A 402 -2.54 10.54 0.55
N ALA A 403 -3.82 10.27 0.80
CA ALA A 403 -4.94 10.78 0.02
C ALA A 403 -4.90 12.30 -0.18
N GLY A 404 -5.15 12.76 -1.40
CA GLY A 404 -5.14 14.18 -1.78
C GLY A 404 -3.76 14.80 -1.97
N GLY A 405 -2.68 14.14 -1.51
CA GLY A 405 -1.31 14.63 -1.61
C GLY A 405 -0.71 14.56 -3.01
N THR A 406 0.24 15.45 -3.27
CA THR A 406 1.09 15.44 -4.47
C THR A 406 2.52 15.17 -4.06
N TYR A 407 3.17 14.22 -4.74
CA TYR A 407 4.48 13.68 -4.37
C TYR A 407 5.44 13.80 -5.53
N LYS A 408 6.72 13.94 -5.19
CA LYS A 408 7.81 14.00 -6.17
C LYS A 408 8.77 12.87 -5.92
N ILE A 409 9.01 12.07 -6.93
CA ILE A 409 10.13 11.13 -7.02
C ILE A 409 11.24 11.87 -7.76
N SER A 410 12.43 11.98 -7.17
CA SER A 410 13.57 12.64 -7.82
C SER A 410 14.81 11.78 -7.56
N THR A 411 15.45 11.33 -8.64
CA THR A 411 16.61 10.46 -8.58
C THR A 411 17.57 10.71 -9.70
N LYS A 412 18.86 10.45 -9.43
CA LYS A 412 19.95 10.52 -10.40
C LYS A 412 20.74 9.22 -10.32
N PHE A 413 21.07 8.67 -11.48
CA PHE A 413 21.83 7.41 -11.58
C PHE A 413 22.63 7.39 -12.89
N GLY A 414 23.67 6.55 -12.93
CA GLY A 414 24.48 6.32 -14.12
C GLY A 414 23.86 5.30 -15.07
N LEU A 415 24.01 5.51 -16.35
CA LEU A 415 23.78 4.48 -17.37
C LEU A 415 25.05 3.64 -17.51
N PRO A 416 24.99 2.29 -17.36
CA PRO A 416 26.18 1.44 -17.48
C PRO A 416 26.95 1.66 -18.78
N GLU A 417 28.27 1.62 -18.74
CA GLU A 417 29.13 1.81 -19.93
C GLU A 417 28.92 0.70 -20.97
N ASP A 418 28.59 -0.51 -20.51
CA ASP A 418 28.29 -1.68 -21.33
C ASP A 418 26.83 -1.79 -21.77
N MET A 419 26.02 -0.77 -21.46
CA MET A 419 24.60 -0.73 -21.87
C MET A 419 24.50 -0.62 -23.39
N PRO A 420 23.80 -1.53 -24.10
CA PRO A 420 23.65 -1.47 -25.55
C PRO A 420 23.03 -0.14 -26.00
N LEU A 421 23.58 0.45 -27.07
CA LEU A 421 23.07 1.69 -27.64
C LEU A 421 21.76 1.43 -28.37
N GLY A 422 20.85 2.40 -28.35
CA GLY A 422 19.55 2.32 -29.03
C GLY A 422 18.41 2.90 -28.24
N ASP A 423 17.19 2.63 -28.67
CA ASP A 423 15.99 3.12 -28.03
C ASP A 423 15.56 2.25 -26.84
N TYR A 424 15.25 2.91 -25.74
CA TYR A 424 14.73 2.30 -24.52
C TYR A 424 13.41 2.91 -24.10
N ASP A 425 12.45 2.06 -23.73
CA ASP A 425 11.27 2.48 -22.99
C ASP A 425 11.61 2.55 -21.51
N ILE A 426 11.33 3.68 -20.85
CA ILE A 426 11.49 3.88 -19.40
C ILE A 426 10.14 3.69 -18.74
N TYR A 427 10.13 2.94 -17.64
CA TYR A 427 8.94 2.64 -16.88
C TYR A 427 9.12 2.97 -15.40
N LEU A 428 8.02 3.34 -14.76
CA LEU A 428 7.87 3.34 -13.31
C LEU A 428 7.16 2.04 -12.91
N ASN A 429 7.75 1.31 -11.98
CA ASN A 429 7.25 0.03 -11.50
C ASN A 429 7.03 0.07 -9.98
N PHE A 430 5.91 -0.49 -9.54
CA PHE A 430 5.54 -0.67 -8.13
C PHE A 430 5.24 -2.15 -7.87
N PRO A 431 6.25 -3.02 -7.91
CA PRO A 431 6.04 -4.45 -7.75
C PRO A 431 5.62 -4.81 -6.32
N ASP A 432 5.00 -5.96 -6.17
CA ASP A 432 4.90 -6.58 -4.84
C ASP A 432 6.31 -6.94 -4.34
N PRO A 433 6.63 -6.75 -3.05
CA PRO A 433 7.96 -7.08 -2.53
C PRO A 433 8.22 -8.60 -2.44
N SER A 434 7.18 -9.44 -2.49
CA SER A 434 7.33 -10.90 -2.43
C SER A 434 8.04 -11.44 -3.69
N PRO A 435 9.06 -12.28 -3.54
CA PRO A 435 9.71 -12.94 -4.68
C PRO A 435 8.74 -13.72 -5.58
N LEU A 436 7.65 -14.26 -5.01
CA LEU A 436 6.64 -15.04 -5.74
C LEU A 436 5.67 -14.15 -6.54
N LEU A 437 5.55 -12.87 -6.19
CA LEU A 437 4.58 -11.95 -6.78
C LEU A 437 5.20 -10.81 -7.59
N LYS A 438 6.48 -10.47 -7.35
CA LYS A 438 7.15 -9.26 -7.89
C LYS A 438 7.17 -9.15 -9.41
N ASN A 439 7.12 -10.28 -10.12
CA ASN A 439 7.15 -10.33 -11.59
C ASN A 439 5.74 -10.53 -12.20
N ARG A 440 4.69 -10.42 -11.40
CA ARG A 440 3.32 -10.63 -11.81
C ARG A 440 2.58 -9.31 -11.89
N ALA A 441 2.08 -8.96 -13.08
CA ALA A 441 1.40 -7.71 -13.37
C ALA A 441 0.16 -7.49 -12.48
N GLU A 442 -0.52 -8.57 -12.06
CA GLU A 442 -1.70 -8.52 -11.21
C GLU A 442 -1.41 -7.95 -9.82
N PHE A 443 -0.17 -8.05 -9.36
CA PHE A 443 0.26 -7.58 -8.04
C PHE A 443 1.09 -6.29 -8.11
N SER A 444 1.28 -5.71 -9.30
CA SER A 444 1.93 -4.42 -9.49
C SER A 444 0.89 -3.29 -9.52
N ILE A 445 1.26 -2.09 -9.07
CA ILE A 445 0.35 -0.93 -9.08
C ILE A 445 0.38 -0.26 -10.46
N ARG A 446 -0.80 -0.15 -11.07
CA ARG A 446 -1.06 0.65 -12.26
C ARG A 446 -1.43 2.07 -11.86
N THR A 447 -0.80 3.08 -12.47
CA THR A 447 -1.23 4.47 -12.35
C THR A 447 -2.51 4.72 -13.15
N ALA A 448 -3.32 5.64 -12.68
CA ALA A 448 -4.60 5.97 -13.32
C ALA A 448 -4.40 6.95 -14.48
N ASN A 449 -3.61 6.54 -15.46
CA ASN A 449 -3.29 7.31 -16.66
C ASN A 449 -3.61 6.53 -17.93
N SER A 450 -3.98 7.27 -18.98
CA SER A 450 -4.18 6.72 -20.31
C SER A 450 -2.84 6.36 -20.96
N ASN A 451 -2.79 5.22 -21.65
CA ASN A 451 -1.66 4.79 -22.49
C ASN A 451 -0.31 4.61 -21.76
N THR A 452 -0.31 4.45 -20.43
CA THR A 452 0.93 4.22 -19.66
C THR A 452 1.13 2.75 -19.28
N TRP A 453 0.07 1.95 -19.15
CA TRP A 453 0.16 0.62 -18.60
C TRP A 453 0.62 -0.44 -19.62
N ASN A 454 1.64 -1.18 -19.24
CA ASN A 454 2.04 -2.42 -19.91
C ASN A 454 1.55 -3.62 -19.09
N SER A 455 0.56 -4.35 -19.60
CA SER A 455 -0.09 -5.45 -18.90
C SER A 455 0.75 -6.74 -18.86
N ILE A 456 1.79 -6.86 -19.69
CA ILE A 456 2.67 -8.05 -19.72
C ILE A 456 3.60 -8.01 -18.52
N TRP A 457 4.21 -6.85 -18.26
CA TRP A 457 5.21 -6.71 -17.19
C TRP A 457 4.65 -6.08 -15.91
N GLY A 458 3.47 -5.43 -15.97
CA GLY A 458 2.94 -4.68 -14.83
C GLY A 458 3.62 -3.33 -14.61
N TYR A 459 4.09 -2.66 -15.66
CA TYR A 459 4.87 -1.44 -15.58
C TYR A 459 4.11 -0.23 -16.17
N ASN A 460 4.38 0.97 -15.62
CA ASN A 460 3.80 2.23 -16.08
C ASN A 460 4.82 2.97 -16.96
N LYS A 461 4.57 3.04 -18.28
CA LYS A 461 5.46 3.71 -19.23
C LYS A 461 5.55 5.20 -18.95
N LEU A 462 6.77 5.72 -18.89
CA LEU A 462 7.06 7.13 -18.69
C LEU A 462 7.42 7.81 -20.00
N ILE A 463 8.45 7.31 -20.70
CA ILE A 463 8.99 7.91 -21.92
C ILE A 463 9.76 6.86 -22.73
N THR A 464 10.01 7.16 -24.01
CA THR A 464 11.03 6.48 -24.82
C THR A 464 12.22 7.42 -25.01
N ILE A 465 13.43 6.95 -24.77
CA ILE A 465 14.67 7.70 -24.97
C ILE A 465 15.64 6.93 -25.86
N LYS A 466 16.60 7.63 -26.45
CA LYS A 466 17.71 7.02 -27.18
C LYS A 466 18.98 7.07 -26.35
N VAL A 467 19.54 5.90 -26.04
CA VAL A 467 20.84 5.75 -25.39
C VAL A 467 21.93 5.83 -26.45
N THR A 468 22.91 6.70 -26.21
CA THR A 468 24.00 7.00 -27.15
C THR A 468 25.35 6.88 -26.46
N ASN A 469 26.42 6.88 -27.27
CA ASN A 469 27.80 6.96 -26.79
C ASN A 469 28.26 8.43 -26.74
N SER A 470 29.20 8.74 -25.85
CA SER A 470 29.87 10.05 -25.80
C SER A 470 31.35 9.91 -26.09
N SER A 471 31.90 10.93 -26.75
CA SER A 471 33.36 10.99 -27.04
C SER A 471 34.19 11.76 -25.99
N THR A 472 33.55 12.47 -25.04
CA THR A 472 34.29 13.38 -24.15
C THR A 472 33.48 13.74 -22.90
N THR A 473 33.56 12.95 -21.79
CA THR A 473 33.00 13.42 -20.51
C THR A 473 33.67 12.69 -19.35
N THR A 474 33.74 13.37 -18.20
CA THR A 474 34.11 12.74 -16.94
C THR A 474 33.09 11.66 -16.58
N PRO A 475 33.49 10.40 -16.29
CA PRO A 475 32.54 9.37 -15.91
C PRO A 475 31.74 9.74 -14.66
N PHE A 476 30.47 9.35 -14.63
CA PHE A 476 29.63 9.50 -13.43
C PHE A 476 30.14 8.60 -12.31
N SER A 477 30.17 9.12 -11.09
CA SER A 477 30.73 8.39 -9.91
C SER A 477 29.66 7.91 -8.91
N GLY A 478 28.36 7.98 -9.29
CA GLY A 478 27.25 7.56 -8.42
C GLY A 478 26.80 6.12 -8.63
N ILE A 479 25.56 5.83 -8.27
CA ILE A 479 24.92 4.52 -8.44
C ILE A 479 24.48 4.35 -9.89
N PHE A 480 24.77 3.20 -10.48
CA PHE A 480 24.36 2.86 -11.84
C PHE A 480 23.12 1.96 -11.87
N LEU A 481 22.42 1.99 -13.01
CA LEU A 481 21.40 0.98 -13.29
C LEU A 481 22.02 -0.42 -13.22
N THR A 482 21.28 -1.37 -12.67
CA THR A 482 21.66 -2.78 -12.61
C THR A 482 20.95 -3.57 -13.70
N LYS A 483 21.66 -4.38 -14.47
CA LYS A 483 21.07 -5.30 -15.44
C LYS A 483 20.21 -6.33 -14.73
N ILE A 484 18.98 -6.54 -15.21
CA ILE A 484 18.10 -7.58 -14.71
C ILE A 484 18.55 -8.90 -15.37
N THR A 485 19.04 -9.83 -14.58
CA THR A 485 19.26 -11.20 -14.99
C THR A 485 18.04 -12.04 -14.65
N ASN A 486 17.54 -12.80 -15.62
CA ASN A 486 16.38 -13.70 -15.45
C ASN A 486 16.71 -14.86 -14.50
#